data_948422ebd1daed77a5baa60d03a4c21b
#
_entry.id   948422ebd1daed77a5baa60d03a4c21b
#
_cell.length_a   1.000
_cell.length_b   1.000
_cell.length_c   1.000
_cell.angle_alpha   90.00
_cell.angle_beta   90.00
_cell.angle_gamma   90.00
#
_symmetry.space_group_name_H-M   'P 1'
#
loop_
_entity.id
_entity.type
_entity.pdbx_description
1 polymer ?
#
loop_
_entity_poly.entity_id
_entity_poly.type
_entity_poly.pdbx_seq_one_letter_code
_entity_poly.pdbx_strand_id
1 'polypeptide(L)'
;GEDANGNPNSTVIFSALNSGISLFNYTGHGDINTCSSGNFSSSHINSATNNGKYPFVVSVACNNGTFISGTCISEVWQRASNLGSPTGAIAAAGSSILMSWAPPMASQDEIVDILVESYPTNKMHTIGALFYSGQMKMLDDYPIQGKEVIETWVLFGDPTTLFRSDIPSELIVEHSKTEEIGLTSTSIICNIENASITLWNGDSLIGKSNVLNGQVDFNFDSINNIDTLSIAVNAYNKIPYFGQLRVINPLEDFLGSSQDLNLGPNPMNSSGQLTLIFELLEDQETYFEIFNP
;
A
#
# COMPACT_ATOMS: atom_id res chain seq x y z
N GLY A 1 10.91 23.16 15.20
CA GLY A 1 11.59 23.08 13.92
C GLY A 1 12.49 24.29 13.75
N GLU A 2 13.58 24.13 13.02
CA GLU A 2 14.43 25.25 12.64
C GLU A 2 13.97 25.75 11.27
N ASP A 3 13.34 26.91 11.26
CA ASP A 3 13.01 27.57 10.00
C ASP A 3 14.28 28.17 9.37
N ALA A 4 14.52 27.83 8.12
CA ALA A 4 15.58 28.47 7.36
C ALA A 4 15.26 29.96 7.16
N ASN A 5 16.24 30.82 7.38
CA ASN A 5 16.07 32.24 7.12
C ASN A 5 15.83 32.53 5.63
N GLY A 6 14.82 33.32 5.33
CA GLY A 6 14.46 33.77 3.97
C GLY A 6 13.32 32.95 3.36
N ASN A 7 12.97 33.27 2.13
CA ASN A 7 11.94 32.56 1.38
C ASN A 7 12.51 31.24 0.82
N PRO A 8 11.74 30.12 0.88
CA PRO A 8 12.12 28.90 0.20
C PRO A 8 12.24 29.18 -1.31
N ASN A 9 13.18 28.51 -1.95
CA ASN A 9 13.35 28.57 -3.40
C ASN A 9 13.17 27.20 -4.04
N SER A 10 12.89 27.19 -5.33
CA SER A 10 12.61 25.94 -6.05
C SER A 10 13.72 24.90 -5.97
N THR A 11 14.98 25.33 -5.87
CA THR A 11 16.12 24.40 -5.76
C THR A 11 16.11 23.64 -4.44
N VAL A 12 15.85 24.32 -3.33
CA VAL A 12 15.77 23.70 -2.00
C VAL A 12 14.57 22.74 -1.94
N ILE A 13 13.40 23.21 -2.42
CA ILE A 13 12.18 22.40 -2.48
C ILE A 13 12.41 21.15 -3.34
N PHE A 14 12.99 21.30 -4.51
CA PHE A 14 13.28 20.20 -5.43
C PHE A 14 14.27 19.19 -4.84
N SER A 15 15.30 19.67 -4.14
CA SER A 15 16.25 18.81 -3.44
C SER A 15 15.59 18.02 -2.33
N ALA A 16 14.73 18.65 -1.51
CA ALA A 16 14.00 18.01 -0.44
C ALA A 16 13.05 16.92 -0.99
N LEU A 17 12.30 17.24 -2.07
CA LEU A 17 11.42 16.28 -2.74
C LEU A 17 12.19 15.04 -3.18
N ASN A 18 13.32 15.21 -3.87
CA ASN A 18 14.11 14.08 -4.37
C ASN A 18 14.82 13.29 -3.27
N SER A 19 15.13 13.93 -2.14
CA SER A 19 15.66 13.23 -0.95
C SER A 19 14.62 12.34 -0.29
N GLY A 20 13.34 12.66 -0.47
CA GLY A 20 12.19 11.99 0.14
C GLY A 20 11.68 12.77 1.35
N ILE A 21 10.44 13.21 1.25
CA ILE A 21 9.64 13.84 2.31
C ILE A 21 8.31 13.11 2.41
N SER A 22 7.73 13.02 3.59
CA SER A 22 6.41 12.40 3.78
C SER A 22 5.28 13.40 3.55
N LEU A 23 5.48 14.65 3.95
CA LEU A 23 4.48 15.73 3.83
C LEU A 23 5.09 16.92 3.10
N PHE A 24 4.39 17.40 2.06
CA PHE A 24 4.63 18.70 1.45
C PHE A 24 3.50 19.63 1.86
N ASN A 25 3.71 20.39 2.93
CA ASN A 25 2.72 21.31 3.48
C ASN A 25 3.02 22.73 2.99
N TYR A 26 2.19 23.23 2.09
CA TYR A 26 2.40 24.53 1.44
C TYR A 26 1.31 25.53 1.82
N THR A 27 1.72 26.73 2.21
CA THR A 27 0.86 27.89 2.39
C THR A 27 1.47 29.08 1.65
N GLY A 28 0.75 29.60 0.66
CA GLY A 28 1.29 30.70 -0.15
C GLY A 28 0.42 31.03 -1.35
N HIS A 29 0.88 32.00 -2.15
CA HIS A 29 0.23 32.28 -3.43
C HIS A 29 0.41 31.11 -4.41
N GLY A 30 -0.58 30.89 -5.26
CA GLY A 30 -0.53 29.87 -6.30
C GLY A 30 -1.39 30.23 -7.49
N ASP A 31 -1.20 29.45 -8.53
CA ASP A 31 -2.04 29.40 -9.71
C ASP A 31 -2.16 27.94 -10.20
N ILE A 32 -2.72 27.72 -11.38
CA ILE A 32 -2.95 26.38 -11.92
C ILE A 32 -1.68 25.51 -11.91
N ASN A 33 -0.50 26.11 -12.15
CA ASN A 33 0.75 25.39 -12.39
C ASN A 33 1.86 25.68 -11.38
N THR A 34 1.64 26.58 -10.40
CA THR A 34 2.71 27.01 -9.49
C THR A 34 2.29 27.13 -8.05
N CYS A 35 3.24 26.84 -7.16
CA CYS A 35 3.32 27.31 -5.80
C CYS A 35 4.24 28.55 -5.81
N SER A 36 3.64 29.73 -5.95
CA SER A 36 4.35 30.96 -6.35
C SER A 36 5.38 31.45 -5.32
N SER A 37 5.09 31.29 -4.01
CA SER A 37 5.98 31.76 -2.94
C SER A 37 7.35 31.04 -2.94
N GLY A 38 7.40 29.78 -3.41
CA GLY A 38 8.65 29.03 -3.56
C GLY A 38 9.17 28.98 -4.98
N ASN A 39 8.48 29.64 -5.93
CA ASN A 39 8.73 29.53 -7.37
C ASN A 39 8.82 28.06 -7.84
N PHE A 40 8.00 27.18 -7.23
CA PHE A 40 7.95 25.77 -7.51
C PHE A 40 6.75 25.46 -8.42
N SER A 41 6.97 24.68 -9.47
CA SER A 41 5.99 24.53 -10.56
C SER A 41 5.88 23.10 -11.06
N SER A 42 4.87 22.85 -11.88
CA SER A 42 4.66 21.60 -12.61
C SER A 42 5.90 21.09 -13.34
N SER A 43 6.76 21.97 -13.87
CA SER A 43 8.00 21.57 -14.52
C SER A 43 9.02 20.95 -13.56
N HIS A 44 9.08 21.42 -12.31
CA HIS A 44 9.93 20.84 -11.29
C HIS A 44 9.42 19.43 -10.91
N ILE A 45 8.10 19.25 -10.76
CA ILE A 45 7.49 17.96 -10.44
C ILE A 45 7.75 16.94 -11.55
N ASN A 46 7.56 17.35 -12.82
CA ASN A 46 7.84 16.49 -13.98
C ASN A 46 9.32 16.09 -14.12
N SER A 47 10.22 16.84 -13.50
CA SER A 47 11.66 16.54 -13.49
C SER A 47 12.09 15.79 -12.22
N ALA A 48 11.17 15.51 -11.29
CA ALA A 48 11.50 14.86 -10.04
C ALA A 48 12.02 13.43 -10.23
N THR A 49 12.87 13.00 -9.31
CA THR A 49 13.49 11.66 -9.30
C THR A 49 13.18 10.88 -8.02
N ASN A 50 12.08 11.26 -7.35
CA ASN A 50 11.69 10.74 -6.04
C ASN A 50 10.92 9.41 -6.12
N ASN A 51 11.26 8.54 -7.05
CA ASN A 51 10.66 7.22 -7.19
C ASN A 51 10.67 6.44 -5.85
N GLY A 52 9.51 5.88 -5.47
CA GLY A 52 9.32 5.19 -4.20
C GLY A 52 9.24 6.08 -2.95
N LYS A 53 9.32 7.42 -3.10
CA LYS A 53 9.33 8.41 -2.01
C LYS A 53 8.28 9.49 -2.25
N TYR A 54 7.01 9.11 -2.17
CA TYR A 54 5.89 9.95 -2.58
C TYR A 54 5.28 10.69 -1.39
N PRO A 55 5.37 12.03 -1.30
CA PRO A 55 4.73 12.80 -0.25
C PRO A 55 3.21 12.84 -0.39
N PHE A 56 2.52 13.12 0.71
CA PHE A 56 1.21 13.74 0.68
C PHE A 56 1.39 15.25 0.55
N VAL A 57 0.71 15.86 -0.42
CA VAL A 57 0.76 17.31 -0.68
C VAL A 57 -0.51 17.96 -0.14
N VAL A 58 -0.35 18.93 0.76
CA VAL A 58 -1.45 19.77 1.27
C VAL A 58 -1.16 21.20 0.87
N SER A 59 -1.89 21.69 -0.13
CA SER A 59 -1.65 23.04 -0.69
C SER A 59 -2.77 24.01 -0.30
N VAL A 60 -2.43 24.96 0.52
CA VAL A 60 -3.22 26.17 0.78
C VAL A 60 -2.77 27.25 -0.18
N ALA A 61 -3.33 27.20 -1.39
CA ALA A 61 -2.98 28.09 -2.50
C ALA A 61 -4.14 28.19 -3.50
N CYS A 62 -4.24 29.32 -4.19
CA CYS A 62 -5.24 29.53 -5.21
C CYS A 62 -5.02 28.60 -6.43
N ASN A 63 -6.09 28.03 -6.97
CA ASN A 63 -6.18 27.35 -8.26
C ASN A 63 -5.26 26.13 -8.46
N ASN A 64 -4.55 25.66 -7.45
CA ASN A 64 -3.68 24.49 -7.57
C ASN A 64 -4.44 23.17 -7.89
N GLY A 65 -5.75 23.14 -7.66
CA GLY A 65 -6.65 22.03 -7.97
C GLY A 65 -7.66 22.34 -9.09
N THR A 66 -7.45 23.36 -9.92
CA THR A 66 -8.36 23.74 -11.02
C THR A 66 -8.22 22.75 -12.18
N PHE A 67 -8.94 21.64 -12.16
CA PHE A 67 -8.86 20.54 -13.13
C PHE A 67 -9.80 20.65 -14.32
N ILE A 68 -10.63 21.71 -14.39
CA ILE A 68 -11.63 21.88 -15.46
C ILE A 68 -11.11 22.56 -16.71
N SER A 69 -9.91 23.17 -16.65
CA SER A 69 -9.35 23.95 -17.76
C SER A 69 -7.87 23.63 -18.02
N GLY A 70 -7.58 22.36 -18.31
CA GLY A 70 -6.21 21.88 -18.50
C GLY A 70 -5.71 21.10 -17.30
N THR A 71 -4.43 20.74 -17.29
CA THR A 71 -3.83 19.96 -16.19
C THR A 71 -3.31 20.91 -15.12
N CYS A 72 -3.87 20.82 -13.91
CA CYS A 72 -3.38 21.59 -12.76
C CYS A 72 -2.19 20.92 -12.06
N ILE A 73 -1.51 21.67 -11.18
CA ILE A 73 -0.32 21.17 -10.47
C ILE A 73 -0.66 19.96 -9.58
N SER A 74 -1.88 19.86 -9.00
CA SER A 74 -2.32 18.70 -8.21
C SER A 74 -2.46 17.45 -9.06
N GLU A 75 -2.88 17.56 -10.32
CA GLU A 75 -2.87 16.44 -11.26
C GLU A 75 -1.44 16.07 -11.70
N VAL A 76 -0.56 17.06 -11.86
CA VAL A 76 0.84 16.80 -12.22
C VAL A 76 1.53 16.01 -11.10
N TRP A 77 1.25 16.31 -9.83
CA TRP A 77 1.73 15.51 -8.71
C TRP A 77 1.37 14.02 -8.82
N GLN A 78 0.19 13.70 -9.37
CA GLN A 78 -0.32 12.32 -9.52
C GLN A 78 0.18 11.61 -10.79
N ARG A 79 0.60 12.37 -11.80
CA ARG A 79 0.94 11.84 -13.12
C ARG A 79 2.43 11.84 -13.42
N ALA A 80 3.23 12.46 -12.56
CA ALA A 80 4.65 12.62 -12.81
C ALA A 80 5.35 11.27 -12.94
N SER A 81 6.28 11.20 -13.90
CA SER A 81 7.13 10.04 -14.10
C SER A 81 8.49 10.47 -14.65
N ASN A 82 9.53 9.73 -14.32
CA ASN A 82 10.88 9.92 -14.83
C ASN A 82 11.43 8.58 -15.33
N LEU A 83 11.87 8.57 -16.60
CA LEU A 83 12.38 7.36 -17.26
C LEU A 83 11.45 6.14 -17.13
N GLY A 84 10.14 6.35 -17.18
CA GLY A 84 9.13 5.30 -17.08
C GLY A 84 8.81 4.84 -15.64
N SER A 85 9.47 5.41 -14.62
CA SER A 85 9.16 5.15 -13.21
C SER A 85 8.29 6.26 -12.64
N PRO A 86 7.23 5.94 -11.86
CA PRO A 86 6.41 6.95 -11.20
C PRO A 86 7.25 7.84 -10.27
N THR A 87 6.91 9.12 -10.24
CA THR A 87 7.47 10.15 -9.34
C THR A 87 6.33 11.05 -8.83
N GLY A 88 6.63 12.18 -8.21
CA GLY A 88 5.60 13.11 -7.74
C GLY A 88 5.09 12.77 -6.35
N ALA A 89 3.77 12.63 -6.18
CA ALA A 89 3.14 12.47 -4.87
C ALA A 89 2.16 11.30 -4.80
N ILE A 90 1.93 10.76 -3.59
CA ILE A 90 0.92 9.71 -3.35
C ILE A 90 -0.50 10.29 -3.38
N ALA A 91 -0.65 11.53 -2.94
CA ALA A 91 -1.88 12.31 -3.03
C ALA A 91 -1.57 13.80 -2.97
N ALA A 92 -2.48 14.62 -3.50
CA ALA A 92 -2.37 16.08 -3.45
C ALA A 92 -3.72 16.73 -3.20
N ALA A 93 -3.78 17.67 -2.26
CA ALA A 93 -4.95 18.51 -2.02
C ALA A 93 -4.70 19.91 -2.58
N GLY A 94 -5.59 20.38 -3.45
CA GLY A 94 -5.49 21.71 -4.08
C GLY A 94 -6.85 22.33 -4.32
N SER A 95 -6.94 23.66 -4.17
CA SER A 95 -8.18 24.40 -4.40
C SER A 95 -8.49 24.56 -5.88
N SER A 96 -9.76 24.34 -6.24
CA SER A 96 -10.25 24.54 -7.60
C SER A 96 -10.55 26.00 -7.94
N ILE A 97 -10.51 26.89 -6.95
CA ILE A 97 -10.77 28.33 -7.07
C ILE A 97 -9.72 29.14 -6.29
N LEU A 98 -9.90 30.47 -6.23
CA LEU A 98 -9.17 31.32 -5.29
C LEU A 98 -9.46 30.86 -3.85
N MET A 99 -8.44 30.79 -3.03
CA MET A 99 -8.52 30.23 -1.68
C MET A 99 -8.27 31.30 -0.61
N SER A 100 -9.08 31.29 0.42
CA SER A 100 -8.84 32.11 1.61
C SER A 100 -7.63 31.60 2.42
N TRP A 101 -7.15 32.41 3.38
CA TRP A 101 -5.95 32.07 4.16
C TRP A 101 -6.27 31.31 5.47
N ALA A 102 -7.00 31.97 6.38
CA ALA A 102 -7.14 31.47 7.76
C ALA A 102 -7.89 30.12 7.86
N PRO A 103 -9.04 29.90 7.19
CA PRO A 103 -9.74 28.63 7.35
C PRO A 103 -8.91 27.40 6.91
N PRO A 104 -8.32 27.35 5.71
CA PRO A 104 -7.55 26.16 5.30
C PRO A 104 -6.27 25.98 6.10
N MET A 105 -5.66 27.02 6.67
CA MET A 105 -4.53 26.90 7.57
C MET A 105 -4.91 26.16 8.86
N ALA A 106 -6.11 26.40 9.42
CA ALA A 106 -6.58 25.61 10.55
C ALA A 106 -6.73 24.12 10.22
N SER A 107 -7.11 23.79 8.98
CA SER A 107 -7.11 22.42 8.50
C SER A 107 -5.69 21.82 8.42
N GLN A 108 -4.70 22.59 7.97
CA GLN A 108 -3.29 22.15 7.95
C GLN A 108 -2.75 21.89 9.36
N ASP A 109 -3.07 22.75 10.31
CA ASP A 109 -2.66 22.60 11.72
C ASP A 109 -3.23 21.30 12.29
N GLU A 110 -4.52 21.04 12.10
CA GLU A 110 -5.18 19.80 12.55
C GLU A 110 -4.56 18.55 11.93
N ILE A 111 -4.26 18.57 10.61
CA ILE A 111 -3.58 17.46 9.94
C ILE A 111 -2.23 17.16 10.60
N VAL A 112 -1.46 18.22 10.90
CA VAL A 112 -0.16 18.07 11.56
C VAL A 112 -0.33 17.57 12.99
N ASP A 113 -1.28 18.09 13.76
CA ASP A 113 -1.56 17.64 15.13
C ASP A 113 -1.92 16.17 15.21
N ILE A 114 -2.71 15.66 14.26
CA ILE A 114 -3.02 14.22 14.15
C ILE A 114 -1.74 13.42 13.81
N LEU A 115 -0.94 13.90 12.86
CA LEU A 115 0.28 13.20 12.42
C LEU A 115 1.36 13.11 13.48
N VAL A 116 1.49 14.13 14.34
CA VAL A 116 2.43 14.11 15.48
C VAL A 116 1.82 13.48 16.74
N GLU A 117 0.64 12.85 16.60
CA GLU A 117 -0.06 12.17 17.70
C GLU A 117 -0.37 13.06 18.91
N SER A 118 -0.71 14.33 18.68
CA SER A 118 -1.12 15.27 19.75
C SER A 118 -2.37 14.78 20.49
N TYR A 119 -3.18 13.91 19.85
CA TYR A 119 -4.40 13.36 20.44
C TYR A 119 -4.19 11.91 20.92
N PRO A 120 -4.57 11.59 22.18
CA PRO A 120 -4.40 10.24 22.72
C PRO A 120 -5.19 9.15 21.98
N THR A 121 -6.35 9.49 21.43
CA THR A 121 -7.32 8.54 20.86
C THR A 121 -7.61 8.75 19.38
N ASN A 122 -7.34 9.92 18.82
CA ASN A 122 -7.60 10.24 17.41
C ASN A 122 -6.36 9.95 16.57
N LYS A 123 -6.14 8.67 16.27
CA LYS A 123 -5.00 8.22 15.45
C LYS A 123 -5.50 7.82 14.07
N MET A 124 -5.48 8.76 13.14
CA MET A 124 -5.87 8.53 11.76
C MET A 124 -4.64 8.43 10.88
N HIS A 125 -4.58 7.40 10.04
CA HIS A 125 -3.40 7.13 9.24
C HIS A 125 -3.66 7.10 7.73
N THR A 126 -4.94 7.16 7.30
CA THR A 126 -5.24 7.26 5.87
C THR A 126 -5.28 8.71 5.43
N ILE A 127 -4.81 8.99 4.22
CA ILE A 127 -4.78 10.34 3.65
C ILE A 127 -6.16 11.00 3.65
N GLY A 128 -7.20 10.24 3.29
CA GLY A 128 -8.57 10.74 3.31
C GLY A 128 -9.07 11.10 4.70
N ALA A 129 -8.74 10.28 5.72
CA ALA A 129 -9.12 10.56 7.09
C ALA A 129 -8.40 11.79 7.65
N LEU A 130 -7.10 11.93 7.36
CA LEU A 130 -6.32 13.13 7.74
C LEU A 130 -6.90 14.38 7.10
N PHE A 131 -7.13 14.37 5.79
CA PHE A 131 -7.67 15.50 5.06
C PHE A 131 -9.09 15.86 5.52
N TYR A 132 -9.96 14.86 5.70
CA TYR A 132 -11.32 15.07 6.20
C TYR A 132 -11.36 15.63 7.62
N SER A 133 -10.51 15.12 8.53
CA SER A 133 -10.42 15.63 9.91
C SER A 133 -9.99 17.08 9.94
N GLY A 134 -8.99 17.45 9.13
CA GLY A 134 -8.61 18.86 8.97
C GLY A 134 -9.76 19.72 8.47
N GLN A 135 -10.54 19.25 7.49
CA GLN A 135 -11.70 19.98 6.99
C GLN A 135 -12.80 20.12 8.05
N MET A 136 -13.03 19.09 8.89
CA MET A 136 -14.01 19.19 9.99
C MET A 136 -13.58 20.22 11.03
N LYS A 137 -12.31 20.22 11.45
CA LYS A 137 -11.75 21.23 12.35
C LYS A 137 -11.89 22.64 11.78
N MET A 138 -11.58 22.79 10.50
CA MET A 138 -11.78 24.08 9.80
C MET A 138 -13.24 24.55 9.86
N LEU A 139 -14.22 23.66 9.68
CA LEU A 139 -15.64 24.00 9.78
C LEU A 139 -16.05 24.37 11.18
N ASP A 140 -15.50 23.74 12.21
CA ASP A 140 -15.76 24.06 13.60
C ASP A 140 -15.25 25.48 13.94
N ASP A 141 -14.06 25.83 13.47
CA ASP A 141 -13.46 27.15 13.74
C ASP A 141 -14.02 28.27 12.83
N TYR A 142 -14.36 27.93 11.59
CA TYR A 142 -14.80 28.86 10.53
C TYR A 142 -16.06 28.36 9.80
N PRO A 143 -17.22 28.29 10.45
CA PRO A 143 -18.41 27.60 9.91
C PRO A 143 -18.94 28.18 8.59
N ILE A 144 -18.71 29.46 8.31
CA ILE A 144 -19.18 30.13 7.08
C ILE A 144 -18.10 30.05 6.00
N GLN A 145 -16.89 30.53 6.27
CA GLN A 145 -15.80 30.58 5.30
C GLN A 145 -15.23 29.19 5.01
N GLY A 146 -15.20 28.31 6.02
CA GLY A 146 -14.76 26.92 5.88
C GLY A 146 -15.65 26.12 4.93
N LYS A 147 -16.95 26.45 4.84
CA LYS A 147 -17.86 25.79 3.90
C LYS A 147 -17.44 25.97 2.44
N GLU A 148 -17.09 27.18 2.03
CA GLU A 148 -16.61 27.45 0.67
C GLU A 148 -15.31 26.68 0.38
N VAL A 149 -14.41 26.62 1.38
CA VAL A 149 -13.15 25.91 1.23
C VAL A 149 -13.38 24.40 1.09
N ILE A 150 -14.21 23.79 1.92
CA ILE A 150 -14.46 22.34 1.86
C ILE A 150 -15.13 21.92 0.53
N GLU A 151 -15.97 22.78 -0.04
CA GLU A 151 -16.65 22.54 -1.31
C GLU A 151 -15.70 22.66 -2.53
N THR A 152 -14.55 23.29 -2.37
CA THR A 152 -13.65 23.65 -3.48
C THR A 152 -12.23 23.12 -3.32
N TRP A 153 -11.85 22.61 -2.15
CA TRP A 153 -10.54 22.01 -1.90
C TRP A 153 -10.59 20.51 -2.18
N VAL A 154 -10.00 20.11 -3.29
CA VAL A 154 -10.13 18.78 -3.88
C VAL A 154 -8.92 17.92 -3.51
N LEU A 155 -9.19 16.70 -3.09
CA LEU A 155 -8.16 15.65 -2.91
C LEU A 155 -8.00 14.84 -4.20
N PHE A 156 -6.79 14.82 -4.73
CA PHE A 156 -6.35 14.00 -5.86
C PHE A 156 -5.56 12.81 -5.31
N GLY A 157 -5.93 11.60 -5.68
CA GLY A 157 -5.33 10.35 -5.21
C GLY A 157 -6.32 9.45 -4.49
N ASP A 158 -5.84 8.31 -3.99
CA ASP A 158 -6.66 7.36 -3.27
C ASP A 158 -6.75 7.72 -1.77
N PRO A 159 -7.94 8.09 -1.25
CA PRO A 159 -8.12 8.47 0.15
C PRO A 159 -7.85 7.32 1.14
N THR A 160 -7.87 6.07 0.69
CA THR A 160 -7.64 4.89 1.54
C THR A 160 -6.17 4.59 1.78
N THR A 161 -5.27 5.25 1.03
CA THR A 161 -3.83 5.07 1.16
C THR A 161 -3.33 5.49 2.54
N LEU A 162 -2.51 4.65 3.16
CA LEU A 162 -1.87 4.97 4.44
C LEU A 162 -0.78 6.01 4.25
N PHE A 163 -0.85 7.07 5.04
CA PHE A 163 0.25 8.02 5.20
C PHE A 163 1.41 7.34 5.95
N ARG A 164 2.64 7.71 5.64
CA ARG A 164 3.83 7.23 6.32
C ARG A 164 4.56 8.39 7.00
N SER A 165 4.63 8.34 8.32
CA SER A 165 5.29 9.37 9.14
C SER A 165 6.73 9.01 9.52
N ASP A 166 7.16 7.77 9.21
CA ASP A 166 8.50 7.26 9.54
C ASP A 166 9.01 6.37 8.40
N ILE A 167 10.28 6.01 8.47
CA ILE A 167 10.89 5.03 7.56
C ILE A 167 10.20 3.68 7.78
N PRO A 168 9.54 3.12 6.75
CA PRO A 168 8.79 1.90 6.95
C PRO A 168 9.71 0.71 7.20
N SER A 169 9.36 -0.09 8.20
CA SER A 169 10.04 -1.34 8.53
C SER A 169 9.26 -2.55 8.01
N GLU A 170 9.94 -3.70 7.92
CA GLU A 170 9.33 -4.94 7.43
C GLU A 170 8.29 -5.50 8.40
N LEU A 171 7.32 -6.22 7.85
CA LEU A 171 6.40 -7.09 8.57
C LEU A 171 7.02 -8.48 8.70
N ILE A 172 6.84 -9.11 9.85
CA ILE A 172 7.11 -10.54 10.03
C ILE A 172 5.77 -11.25 9.86
N VAL A 173 5.63 -12.00 8.77
CA VAL A 173 4.39 -12.71 8.43
C VAL A 173 4.71 -14.18 8.19
N GLU A 174 3.96 -15.04 8.86
CA GLU A 174 4.09 -16.49 8.74
C GLU A 174 2.74 -17.08 8.29
N HIS A 175 2.78 -17.96 7.32
CA HIS A 175 1.63 -18.71 6.82
C HIS A 175 2.10 -19.97 6.08
N SER A 176 1.22 -20.94 5.89
CA SER A 176 1.50 -22.09 5.04
C SER A 176 1.87 -21.66 3.62
N LYS A 177 2.85 -22.31 3.04
CA LYS A 177 3.23 -22.11 1.64
C LYS A 177 2.43 -23.00 0.70
N THR A 178 2.04 -24.17 1.21
CA THR A 178 1.36 -25.20 0.44
C THR A 178 0.32 -25.88 1.31
N GLU A 179 -0.88 -26.11 0.78
CA GLU A 179 -1.97 -26.85 1.40
C GLU A 179 -2.62 -27.78 0.35
N GLU A 180 -3.35 -28.78 0.81
CA GLU A 180 -4.02 -29.74 -0.09
C GLU A 180 -5.40 -29.24 -0.55
N ILE A 181 -5.86 -29.76 -1.67
CA ILE A 181 -7.24 -29.57 -2.15
C ILE A 181 -8.23 -30.02 -1.06
N GLY A 182 -9.39 -29.34 -1.01
CA GLY A 182 -10.33 -29.48 0.09
C GLY A 182 -10.12 -28.47 1.22
N LEU A 183 -9.16 -27.55 1.05
CA LEU A 183 -8.87 -26.49 2.01
C LEU A 183 -10.11 -25.63 2.28
N THR A 184 -10.45 -25.46 3.56
CA THR A 184 -11.60 -24.64 4.02
C THR A 184 -11.19 -23.53 4.97
N SER A 185 -9.94 -23.50 5.41
CA SER A 185 -9.44 -22.48 6.35
C SER A 185 -7.93 -22.32 6.24
N THR A 186 -7.42 -21.15 6.62
CA THR A 186 -5.98 -20.90 6.77
C THR A 186 -5.75 -19.87 7.85
N SER A 187 -4.61 -19.99 8.55
CA SER A 187 -4.17 -19.05 9.57
C SER A 187 -2.97 -18.25 9.06
N ILE A 188 -2.97 -16.95 9.31
CA ILE A 188 -1.87 -16.05 9.01
C ILE A 188 -1.44 -15.35 10.29
N ILE A 189 -0.18 -15.52 10.64
CA ILE A 189 0.45 -14.89 11.81
C ILE A 189 1.14 -13.61 11.37
N CYS A 190 0.99 -12.55 12.16
CA CYS A 190 1.68 -11.28 11.91
C CYS A 190 2.08 -10.64 13.24
N ASN A 191 3.30 -10.12 13.31
CA ASN A 191 3.86 -9.52 14.53
C ASN A 191 3.29 -8.12 14.87
N ILE A 192 2.39 -7.58 14.03
CA ILE A 192 1.82 -6.24 14.22
C ILE A 192 0.31 -6.34 14.47
N GLU A 193 -0.08 -5.93 15.67
CA GLU A 193 -1.51 -5.84 16.05
C GLU A 193 -2.25 -4.84 15.17
N ASN A 194 -3.49 -5.16 14.82
CA ASN A 194 -4.33 -4.38 13.89
C ASN A 194 -3.80 -4.25 12.44
N ALA A 195 -2.74 -4.98 12.06
CA ALA A 195 -2.37 -5.08 10.66
C ALA A 195 -3.55 -5.65 9.85
N SER A 196 -3.83 -5.05 8.70
CA SER A 196 -4.91 -5.50 7.82
C SER A 196 -4.40 -6.62 6.92
N ILE A 197 -5.07 -7.77 6.93
CA ILE A 197 -4.77 -8.91 6.08
C ILE A 197 -5.92 -9.12 5.10
N THR A 198 -5.59 -9.32 3.83
CA THR A 198 -6.53 -9.73 2.79
C THR A 198 -6.08 -11.03 2.15
N LEU A 199 -7.03 -11.92 1.90
CA LEU A 199 -6.85 -13.20 1.23
C LEU A 199 -7.67 -13.19 -0.06
N TRP A 200 -7.04 -13.51 -1.19
CA TRP A 200 -7.65 -13.47 -2.52
C TRP A 200 -7.47 -14.80 -3.25
N ASN A 201 -8.45 -15.16 -4.06
CA ASN A 201 -8.35 -16.20 -5.06
C ASN A 201 -8.55 -15.56 -6.44
N GLY A 202 -7.47 -15.41 -7.22
CA GLY A 202 -7.50 -14.58 -8.43
C GLY A 202 -7.99 -13.17 -8.13
N ASP A 203 -9.07 -12.75 -8.81
CA ASP A 203 -9.72 -11.45 -8.61
C ASP A 203 -10.81 -11.45 -7.51
N SER A 204 -11.06 -12.59 -6.86
CA SER A 204 -12.09 -12.73 -5.83
C SER A 204 -11.51 -12.55 -4.44
N LEU A 205 -12.02 -11.60 -3.68
CA LEU A 205 -11.68 -11.43 -2.26
C LEU A 205 -12.34 -12.55 -1.45
N ILE A 206 -11.52 -13.45 -0.86
CA ILE A 206 -11.99 -14.50 0.05
C ILE A 206 -12.30 -13.90 1.42
N GLY A 207 -11.42 -13.05 1.92
CA GLY A 207 -11.60 -12.44 3.23
C GLY A 207 -10.69 -11.26 3.50
N LYS A 208 -11.14 -10.41 4.44
CA LYS A 208 -10.36 -9.31 5.00
C LYS A 208 -10.57 -9.28 6.49
N SER A 209 -9.50 -9.19 7.26
CA SER A 209 -9.53 -9.06 8.71
C SER A 209 -8.33 -8.29 9.23
N ASN A 210 -8.42 -7.82 10.47
CA ASN A 210 -7.28 -7.23 11.16
C ASN A 210 -6.70 -8.24 12.14
N VAL A 211 -5.37 -8.20 12.30
CA VAL A 211 -4.65 -9.03 13.26
C VAL A 211 -5.15 -8.75 14.67
N LEU A 212 -5.51 -9.83 15.38
CA LEU A 212 -5.91 -9.81 16.78
C LEU A 212 -5.15 -10.92 17.52
N ASN A 213 -4.46 -10.58 18.59
CA ASN A 213 -3.61 -11.50 19.34
C ASN A 213 -2.53 -12.18 18.45
N GLY A 214 -2.01 -11.47 17.47
CA GLY A 214 -0.92 -11.92 16.62
C GLY A 214 -1.32 -12.77 15.41
N GLN A 215 -2.61 -13.08 15.19
CA GLN A 215 -3.04 -13.91 14.05
C GLN A 215 -4.40 -13.51 13.48
N VAL A 216 -4.69 -14.04 12.29
CA VAL A 216 -6.02 -14.03 11.66
C VAL A 216 -6.31 -15.42 11.12
N ASP A 217 -7.50 -15.94 11.40
CA ASP A 217 -8.02 -17.18 10.84
C ASP A 217 -9.09 -16.84 9.79
N PHE A 218 -8.88 -17.31 8.57
CA PHE A 218 -9.86 -17.22 7.49
C PHE A 218 -10.57 -18.56 7.32
N ASN A 219 -11.90 -18.52 7.27
CA ASN A 219 -12.75 -19.66 6.92
C ASN A 219 -13.48 -19.34 5.62
N PHE A 220 -13.52 -20.29 4.69
CA PHE A 220 -14.08 -20.10 3.35
C PHE A 220 -14.62 -21.43 2.78
N ASP A 221 -15.33 -21.35 1.67
CA ASP A 221 -15.80 -22.54 0.96
C ASP A 221 -14.62 -23.38 0.45
N SER A 222 -14.80 -24.71 0.43
CA SER A 222 -13.74 -25.65 0.07
C SER A 222 -13.14 -25.37 -1.32
N ILE A 223 -11.82 -25.26 -1.37
CA ILE A 223 -11.04 -25.14 -2.59
C ILE A 223 -10.68 -26.53 -3.08
N ASN A 224 -11.39 -27.01 -4.10
CA ASN A 224 -11.30 -28.39 -4.57
C ASN A 224 -10.44 -28.56 -5.83
N ASN A 225 -9.79 -27.51 -6.28
CA ASN A 225 -8.91 -27.51 -7.46
C ASN A 225 -7.53 -26.97 -7.06
N ILE A 226 -6.52 -27.33 -7.85
CA ILE A 226 -5.20 -26.70 -7.75
C ILE A 226 -5.35 -25.20 -7.99
N ASP A 227 -4.85 -24.39 -7.08
CA ASP A 227 -5.01 -22.94 -7.10
C ASP A 227 -3.88 -22.22 -6.37
N THR A 228 -3.85 -20.91 -6.43
CA THR A 228 -2.91 -20.08 -5.68
C THR A 228 -3.66 -18.91 -5.03
N LEU A 229 -3.69 -18.92 -3.72
CA LEU A 229 -4.24 -17.81 -2.95
C LEU A 229 -3.18 -16.73 -2.75
N SER A 230 -3.57 -15.49 -2.98
CA SER A 230 -2.70 -14.33 -2.74
C SER A 230 -3.00 -13.71 -1.38
N ILE A 231 -1.95 -13.42 -0.63
CA ILE A 231 -2.02 -12.82 0.70
C ILE A 231 -1.38 -11.44 0.62
N ALA A 232 -2.09 -10.41 1.10
CA ALA A 232 -1.51 -9.10 1.29
C ALA A 232 -1.71 -8.65 2.74
N VAL A 233 -0.62 -8.19 3.37
CA VAL A 233 -0.63 -7.66 4.75
C VAL A 233 -0.12 -6.25 4.73
N ASN A 234 -0.85 -5.33 5.35
CA ASN A 234 -0.50 -3.92 5.41
C ASN A 234 -0.69 -3.38 6.83
N ALA A 235 0.24 -2.53 7.26
CA ALA A 235 0.15 -1.81 8.54
C ALA A 235 0.82 -0.44 8.45
N TYR A 236 0.47 0.45 9.38
CA TYR A 236 1.03 1.79 9.46
C TYR A 236 2.54 1.75 9.67
N ASN A 237 3.27 2.55 8.89
CA ASN A 237 4.73 2.60 8.88
C ASN A 237 5.42 1.24 8.63
N LYS A 238 4.76 0.36 7.87
CA LYS A 238 5.31 -0.94 7.46
C LYS A 238 5.41 -1.08 5.94
N ILE A 239 6.39 -1.83 5.47
CA ILE A 239 6.47 -2.27 4.09
C ILE A 239 5.37 -3.32 3.89
N PRO A 240 4.47 -3.19 2.91
CA PRO A 240 3.44 -4.19 2.66
C PRO A 240 4.06 -5.56 2.35
N TYR A 241 3.51 -6.60 2.95
CA TYR A 241 3.88 -7.98 2.65
C TYR A 241 2.94 -8.55 1.59
N PHE A 242 3.51 -9.25 0.61
CA PHE A 242 2.79 -10.02 -0.38
C PHE A 242 3.29 -11.48 -0.36
N GLY A 243 2.37 -12.40 -0.12
CA GLY A 243 2.65 -13.83 -0.05
C GLY A 243 1.68 -14.63 -0.90
N GLN A 244 2.01 -15.92 -1.06
CA GLN A 244 1.17 -16.88 -1.77
C GLN A 244 1.06 -18.17 -0.97
N LEU A 245 -0.14 -18.78 -0.99
CA LEU A 245 -0.43 -20.11 -0.51
C LEU A 245 -0.90 -20.94 -1.72
N ARG A 246 -0.15 -21.98 -2.07
CA ARG A 246 -0.50 -22.89 -3.17
C ARG A 246 -1.39 -24.00 -2.64
N VAL A 247 -2.53 -24.21 -3.28
CA VAL A 247 -3.38 -25.36 -3.06
C VAL A 247 -3.02 -26.41 -4.09
N ILE A 248 -2.55 -27.56 -3.66
CA ILE A 248 -2.03 -28.64 -4.51
C ILE A 248 -2.88 -29.89 -4.41
N ASN A 249 -2.85 -30.70 -5.46
CA ASN A 249 -3.28 -32.09 -5.37
C ASN A 249 -2.02 -32.94 -5.14
N PRO A 250 -1.83 -33.52 -3.95
CA PRO A 250 -0.60 -34.26 -3.63
C PRO A 250 -0.32 -35.42 -4.60
N LEU A 251 -1.37 -36.03 -5.16
CA LEU A 251 -1.22 -37.07 -6.17
C LEU A 251 -0.68 -36.54 -7.51
N GLU A 252 -1.13 -35.39 -7.97
CA GLU A 252 -0.68 -34.79 -9.24
C GLU A 252 0.70 -34.15 -9.10
N ASP A 253 1.00 -33.54 -7.96
CA ASP A 253 2.32 -32.98 -7.67
C ASP A 253 3.37 -34.08 -7.54
N PHE A 254 3.01 -35.22 -6.94
CA PHE A 254 3.84 -36.41 -6.88
C PHE A 254 4.07 -37.03 -8.27
N LEU A 255 3.03 -37.13 -9.09
CA LEU A 255 3.12 -37.69 -10.44
C LEU A 255 3.80 -36.72 -11.44
N GLY A 256 3.66 -35.42 -11.25
CA GLY A 256 4.31 -34.39 -12.05
C GLY A 256 5.80 -34.20 -11.74
N SER A 257 6.24 -34.50 -10.52
CA SER A 257 7.64 -34.49 -10.11
C SER A 257 8.37 -35.80 -10.40
N SER A 258 7.66 -36.88 -10.72
CA SER A 258 8.25 -38.16 -11.11
C SER A 258 8.75 -38.16 -12.55
N GLN A 259 9.82 -37.42 -12.83
CA GLN A 259 10.64 -37.79 -13.96
C GLN A 259 11.30 -39.15 -13.61
N ASP A 260 10.82 -40.21 -14.29
CA ASP A 260 11.40 -41.55 -14.31
C ASP A 260 11.11 -42.48 -13.12
N LEU A 261 9.84 -42.70 -12.75
CA LEU A 261 9.49 -43.97 -12.14
C LEU A 261 9.30 -45.01 -13.26
N ASN A 262 10.37 -45.62 -13.69
CA ASN A 262 10.33 -46.69 -14.72
C ASN A 262 9.96 -48.01 -14.06
N LEU A 263 8.66 -48.23 -13.82
CA LEU A 263 8.13 -49.53 -13.43
C LEU A 263 8.17 -50.42 -14.68
N GLY A 264 9.20 -51.21 -14.82
CA GLY A 264 9.29 -52.21 -15.87
C GLY A 264 8.09 -53.16 -15.86
N PRO A 265 7.83 -53.89 -16.95
CA PRO A 265 6.61 -54.69 -17.09
C PRO A 265 6.46 -55.84 -16.08
N ASN A 266 7.45 -56.06 -15.22
CA ASN A 266 7.38 -56.99 -14.11
C ASN A 266 8.29 -56.52 -12.96
N PRO A 267 7.83 -55.59 -12.12
CA PRO A 267 8.67 -55.00 -11.07
C PRO A 267 9.03 -55.96 -9.93
N MET A 268 8.39 -57.11 -9.83
CA MET A 268 8.69 -58.09 -8.79
C MET A 268 9.67 -59.15 -9.27
N ASN A 269 10.75 -59.39 -8.51
CA ASN A 269 11.64 -60.45 -8.77
C ASN A 269 11.02 -61.83 -8.37
N SER A 270 11.69 -62.92 -8.66
CA SER A 270 11.26 -64.32 -8.34
C SER A 270 11.11 -64.57 -6.82
N SER A 271 11.61 -63.71 -5.97
CA SER A 271 11.45 -63.77 -4.51
C SER A 271 10.28 -62.92 -4.01
N GLY A 272 9.53 -62.26 -4.88
CA GLY A 272 8.40 -61.41 -4.50
C GLY A 272 8.82 -60.02 -3.98
N GLN A 273 10.05 -59.59 -4.23
CA GLN A 273 10.53 -58.26 -3.84
C GLN A 273 10.33 -57.26 -4.95
N LEU A 274 9.76 -56.11 -4.59
CA LEU A 274 9.68 -54.92 -5.41
C LEU A 274 10.87 -54.01 -5.05
N THR A 275 11.67 -53.63 -6.03
CA THR A 275 12.72 -52.63 -5.84
C THR A 275 12.36 -51.39 -6.60
N LEU A 276 12.18 -50.28 -5.89
CA LEU A 276 11.99 -48.93 -6.46
C LEU A 276 13.32 -48.19 -6.40
N ILE A 277 13.77 -47.71 -7.54
CA ILE A 277 15.00 -46.90 -7.65
C ILE A 277 14.52 -45.52 -8.17
N PHE A 278 14.78 -44.49 -7.40
CA PHE A 278 14.48 -43.10 -7.80
C PHE A 278 15.60 -42.19 -7.31
N GLU A 279 15.78 -41.11 -8.01
CA GLU A 279 16.73 -40.05 -7.66
C GLU A 279 15.93 -38.85 -7.12
N LEU A 280 16.27 -38.41 -5.92
CA LEU A 280 15.72 -37.17 -5.35
C LEU A 280 16.61 -36.03 -5.78
N LEU A 281 16.00 -34.97 -6.36
CA LEU A 281 16.72 -33.77 -6.79
C LEU A 281 17.06 -32.83 -5.63
N GLU A 282 16.41 -33.01 -4.48
CA GLU A 282 16.63 -32.24 -3.23
C GLU A 282 16.38 -33.16 -2.01
N ASP A 283 16.89 -32.76 -0.84
CA ASP A 283 16.64 -33.44 0.44
C ASP A 283 15.15 -33.28 0.84
N GLN A 284 14.33 -34.26 0.48
CA GLN A 284 12.90 -34.32 0.83
C GLN A 284 12.58 -35.61 1.59
N GLU A 285 11.72 -35.51 2.61
CA GLU A 285 11.12 -36.69 3.21
C GLU A 285 10.13 -37.33 2.22
N THR A 286 10.32 -38.61 1.93
CA THR A 286 9.51 -39.36 0.97
C THR A 286 8.76 -40.48 1.67
N TYR A 287 7.44 -40.52 1.50
CA TYR A 287 6.57 -41.57 2.05
C TYR A 287 6.06 -42.47 0.92
N PHE A 288 6.05 -43.77 1.16
CA PHE A 288 5.48 -44.74 0.25
C PHE A 288 4.31 -45.44 0.90
N GLU A 289 3.16 -45.42 0.26
CA GLU A 289 2.02 -46.26 0.59
C GLU A 289 1.85 -47.34 -0.50
N ILE A 290 1.82 -48.60 -0.07
CA ILE A 290 1.58 -49.74 -0.96
C ILE A 290 0.16 -50.19 -0.74
N PHE A 291 -0.72 -49.97 -1.69
CA PHE A 291 -2.05 -50.51 -1.70
C PHE A 291 -2.09 -51.91 -2.31
N ASN A 292 -2.64 -52.86 -1.57
CA ASN A 292 -2.92 -54.18 -2.13
C ASN A 292 -4.30 -54.08 -2.83
N PRO A 293 -4.40 -54.42 -4.14
CA PRO A 293 -5.65 -54.36 -4.89
C PRO A 293 -6.73 -55.30 -4.40
#